data_1b6b27c12a1fa6cbf28d1e8acbd7373a
#
_entry.id   1b6b27c12a1fa6cbf28d1e8acbd7373a
#
_cell.length_a   1.000
_cell.length_b   1.000
_cell.length_c   1.000
_cell.angle_alpha   90.00
_cell.angle_beta   90.00
_cell.angle_gamma   90.00
#
_symmetry.space_group_name_H-M   'P 1'
#
loop_
_entity.id
_entity.type
_entity.pdbx_description
1 polymer ?
#
loop_
_entity_poly.entity_id
_entity_poly.type
_entity_poly.pdbx_seq_one_letter_code
_entity_poly.pdbx_strand_id
1 'polypeptide(L)'
;MKFSSLFLVVILSAGLASAQIVTNSFTFNPNQTIPDASASGVAFNANLSGMGGPIGNVSVTLNITGGFNGDLYAFLIDPSGSMAVLLNRPGMGAANPFGYSDAGFNITLNDAVGANSIHYYQNFSPTYSGGQLTGTWSADGINIDPQSSPGSFDGAAALAGLSLFNGSDANGNWTLFIADLSAGGQSTLVSWGLQIVTVPEPQSWLLLASGIGVLAVLSHRRVAKNGQK
;
A
#
# COMPACT_ATOMS: atom_id res chain seq x y z
N MET A 1 39.60 -7.70 -60.16
CA MET A 1 39.65 -7.20 -58.80
C MET A 1 38.48 -7.79 -58.02
N LYS A 2 38.74 -8.67 -57.03
CA LYS A 2 37.70 -9.28 -56.17
C LYS A 2 37.47 -8.34 -55.02
N PHE A 3 36.28 -7.72 -54.94
CA PHE A 3 35.87 -6.96 -53.77
C PHE A 3 35.34 -7.92 -52.70
N SER A 4 36.09 -8.06 -51.63
CA SER A 4 35.69 -8.81 -50.43
C SER A 4 34.67 -7.96 -49.63
N SER A 5 33.41 -8.36 -49.63
CA SER A 5 32.38 -7.69 -48.81
C SER A 5 32.59 -8.08 -47.35
N LEU A 6 33.07 -7.15 -46.55
CA LEU A 6 33.19 -7.29 -45.10
C LEU A 6 31.77 -7.20 -44.47
N PHE A 7 31.25 -8.31 -44.00
CA PHE A 7 29.97 -8.37 -43.24
C PHE A 7 30.24 -7.91 -41.81
N LEU A 8 29.88 -6.65 -41.48
CA LEU A 8 29.87 -6.16 -40.13
C LEU A 8 28.58 -6.66 -39.44
N VAL A 9 28.69 -7.71 -38.65
CA VAL A 9 27.59 -8.17 -37.76
C VAL A 9 27.63 -7.29 -36.51
N VAL A 10 26.71 -6.33 -36.42
CA VAL A 10 26.46 -5.59 -35.16
C VAL A 10 25.59 -6.45 -34.28
N ILE A 11 26.18 -7.12 -33.31
CA ILE A 11 25.43 -7.80 -32.24
C ILE A 11 25.01 -6.73 -31.23
N LEU A 12 23.77 -6.28 -31.31
CA LEU A 12 23.16 -5.45 -30.28
C LEU A 12 22.86 -6.38 -29.10
N SER A 13 23.69 -6.39 -28.07
CA SER A 13 23.37 -7.01 -26.80
C SER A 13 22.34 -6.11 -26.10
N ALA A 14 21.05 -6.42 -26.27
CA ALA A 14 20.01 -5.87 -25.41
C ALA A 14 20.21 -6.46 -24.00
N GLY A 15 20.85 -5.70 -23.13
CA GLY A 15 20.89 -6.04 -21.71
C GLY A 15 19.44 -6.13 -21.22
N LEU A 16 19.08 -7.25 -20.60
CA LEU A 16 17.82 -7.40 -19.91
C LEU A 16 17.82 -6.40 -18.75
N ALA A 17 17.19 -5.24 -18.91
CA ALA A 17 16.94 -4.32 -17.82
C ALA A 17 15.89 -4.98 -16.91
N SER A 18 16.33 -5.53 -15.79
CA SER A 18 15.44 -6.02 -14.75
C SER A 18 14.79 -4.80 -14.07
N ALA A 19 13.47 -4.78 -13.96
CA ALA A 19 12.78 -3.81 -13.13
C ALA A 19 13.25 -4.00 -11.68
N GLN A 20 13.89 -2.99 -11.11
CA GLN A 20 14.36 -3.04 -9.73
C GLN A 20 13.24 -2.59 -8.81
N ILE A 21 12.74 -3.48 -7.96
CA ILE A 21 11.79 -3.15 -6.90
C ILE A 21 12.46 -2.17 -5.93
N VAL A 22 11.80 -1.05 -5.65
CA VAL A 22 12.27 -0.03 -4.72
C VAL A 22 11.30 0.03 -3.53
N THR A 23 11.87 0.00 -2.31
CA THR A 23 11.10 0.13 -1.07
C THR A 23 11.47 1.43 -0.38
N ASN A 24 10.47 2.26 -0.13
CA ASN A 24 10.60 3.51 0.62
C ASN A 24 9.83 3.39 1.92
N SER A 25 10.41 3.84 3.03
CA SER A 25 9.80 3.80 4.36
C SER A 25 9.79 5.18 4.98
N PHE A 26 8.64 5.55 5.54
CA PHE A 26 8.39 6.84 6.18
C PHE A 26 7.80 6.60 7.57
N THR A 27 8.24 7.38 8.55
CA THR A 27 7.74 7.30 9.93
C THR A 27 7.39 8.68 10.44
N PHE A 28 6.22 8.79 11.07
CA PHE A 28 5.67 10.03 11.63
C PHE A 28 5.37 9.80 13.10
N ASN A 29 5.75 10.74 13.97
CA ASN A 29 5.62 10.64 15.41
C ASN A 29 4.76 11.80 15.95
N PRO A 30 3.45 11.84 15.65
CA PRO A 30 2.58 12.92 16.09
C PRO A 30 2.43 12.97 17.61
N ASN A 31 2.49 11.82 18.28
CA ASN A 31 2.20 11.67 19.70
C ASN A 31 0.89 12.40 20.08
N GLN A 32 -0.16 12.15 19.31
CA GLN A 32 -1.42 12.87 19.36
C GLN A 32 -2.50 12.02 20.04
N THR A 33 -3.14 12.60 21.03
CA THR A 33 -4.35 12.06 21.62
C THR A 33 -5.49 12.02 20.59
N ILE A 34 -6.16 10.87 20.49
CA ILE A 34 -7.37 10.69 19.69
C ILE A 34 -8.57 11.10 20.57
N PRO A 35 -9.42 12.02 20.14
CA PRO A 35 -10.56 12.43 20.92
C PRO A 35 -11.50 11.24 21.22
N ASP A 36 -11.74 10.97 22.51
CA ASP A 36 -12.63 9.92 23.00
C ASP A 36 -14.08 10.19 22.62
N ALA A 37 -14.85 9.19 22.27
CA ALA A 37 -16.26 9.26 21.84
C ALA A 37 -16.50 10.30 20.72
N SER A 38 -15.60 10.41 19.78
CA SER A 38 -15.65 11.45 18.75
C SER A 38 -15.44 10.91 17.33
N ALA A 39 -16.49 10.88 16.53
CA ALA A 39 -16.41 10.54 15.12
C ALA A 39 -15.65 11.59 14.28
N SER A 40 -15.39 12.79 14.82
CA SER A 40 -14.58 13.81 14.15
C SER A 40 -13.10 13.42 14.04
N GLY A 41 -12.61 12.57 14.96
CA GLY A 41 -11.27 12.01 14.93
C GLY A 41 -10.14 13.01 14.75
N VAL A 42 -9.02 12.53 14.22
CA VAL A 42 -7.86 13.34 13.80
C VAL A 42 -7.35 12.88 12.44
N ALA A 43 -6.83 13.81 11.64
CA ALA A 43 -6.24 13.51 10.34
C ALA A 43 -4.78 13.96 10.28
N PHE A 44 -3.94 13.14 9.67
CA PHE A 44 -2.51 13.38 9.48
C PHE A 44 -2.18 13.30 8.00
N ASN A 45 -1.53 14.35 7.48
CA ASN A 45 -1.13 14.43 6.08
C ASN A 45 0.37 14.18 5.93
N ALA A 46 0.74 13.38 4.94
CA ALA A 46 2.12 13.11 4.55
C ALA A 46 2.28 13.35 3.04
N ASN A 47 3.01 14.40 2.68
CA ASN A 47 3.30 14.69 1.28
C ASN A 47 4.60 13.95 0.87
N LEU A 48 4.47 12.92 0.06
CA LEU A 48 5.56 12.08 -0.39
C LEU A 48 5.94 12.42 -1.84
N SER A 49 7.24 12.27 -2.16
CA SER A 49 7.75 12.55 -3.50
C SER A 49 9.01 11.73 -3.80
N GLY A 50 9.39 11.67 -5.07
CA GLY A 50 10.63 11.01 -5.52
C GLY A 50 10.50 9.50 -5.68
N MET A 51 9.29 8.94 -5.60
CA MET A 51 9.05 7.54 -5.87
C MET A 51 8.85 7.28 -7.36
N GLY A 52 9.54 6.27 -7.89
CA GLY A 52 9.47 5.90 -9.29
C GLY A 52 8.64 4.65 -9.52
N GLY A 53 7.75 4.71 -10.52
CA GLY A 53 6.88 3.59 -10.91
C GLY A 53 5.63 3.44 -10.05
N PRO A 54 4.70 2.57 -10.49
CA PRO A 54 3.46 2.31 -9.78
C PRO A 54 3.68 1.57 -8.46
N ILE A 55 2.74 1.73 -7.54
CA ILE A 55 2.70 0.99 -6.28
C ILE A 55 2.53 -0.51 -6.55
N GLY A 56 3.41 -1.33 -6.00
CA GLY A 56 3.28 -2.78 -5.98
C GLY A 56 2.75 -3.32 -4.65
N ASN A 57 3.03 -2.61 -3.56
CA ASN A 57 2.51 -2.95 -2.23
C ASN A 57 2.62 -1.75 -1.28
N VAL A 58 1.69 -1.67 -0.34
CA VAL A 58 1.72 -0.71 0.78
C VAL A 58 1.60 -1.45 2.09
N SER A 59 2.43 -1.07 3.07
CA SER A 59 2.27 -1.47 4.47
C SER A 59 2.08 -0.22 5.33
N VAL A 60 1.25 -0.34 6.35
CA VAL A 60 1.00 0.71 7.35
C VAL A 60 1.42 0.21 8.71
N THR A 61 2.26 0.96 9.42
CA THR A 61 2.53 0.71 10.84
C THR A 61 1.70 1.63 11.70
N LEU A 62 1.13 1.09 12.77
CA LEU A 62 0.37 1.85 13.77
C LEU A 62 0.90 1.53 15.16
N ASN A 63 1.31 2.56 15.90
CA ASN A 63 1.62 2.49 17.32
C ASN A 63 0.61 3.36 18.08
N ILE A 64 -0.38 2.72 18.68
CA ILE A 64 -1.46 3.36 19.44
C ILE A 64 -1.42 2.81 20.85
N THR A 65 -1.42 3.67 21.86
CA THR A 65 -1.45 3.29 23.27
C THR A 65 -2.77 3.66 23.93
N GLY A 66 -3.20 2.87 24.90
CA GLY A 66 -4.44 3.09 25.66
C GLY A 66 -5.71 2.78 24.89
N GLY A 67 -6.83 3.18 25.45
CA GLY A 67 -8.17 2.98 24.90
C GLY A 67 -8.58 1.52 24.74
N PHE A 68 -9.66 1.32 23.99
CA PHE A 68 -10.11 0.00 23.58
C PHE A 68 -10.00 -0.18 22.08
N ASN A 69 -9.43 -1.30 21.63
CA ASN A 69 -9.21 -1.57 20.20
C ASN A 69 -10.52 -1.60 19.40
N GLY A 70 -11.62 -2.08 20.02
CA GLY A 70 -12.95 -2.12 19.44
C GLY A 70 -13.63 -0.77 19.24
N ASP A 71 -13.07 0.31 19.77
CA ASP A 71 -13.62 1.66 19.60
C ASP A 71 -13.00 2.40 18.44
N LEU A 72 -11.88 1.88 17.91
CA LEU A 72 -11.09 2.57 16.89
C LEU A 72 -11.60 2.34 15.48
N TYR A 73 -11.70 3.44 14.74
CA TYR A 73 -11.91 3.48 13.30
C TYR A 73 -10.76 4.23 12.65
N ALA A 74 -10.15 3.66 11.61
CA ALA A 74 -9.06 4.30 10.89
C ALA A 74 -9.10 3.96 9.40
N PHE A 75 -8.74 4.92 8.55
CA PHE A 75 -8.53 4.71 7.13
C PHE A 75 -7.33 5.49 6.61
N LEU A 76 -6.81 5.04 5.48
CA LEU A 76 -5.76 5.71 4.73
C LEU A 76 -6.30 6.09 3.36
N ILE A 77 -6.02 7.34 2.93
CA ILE A 77 -6.32 7.81 1.57
C ILE A 77 -4.99 8.04 0.84
N ASP A 78 -4.88 7.53 -0.37
CA ASP A 78 -3.75 7.73 -1.27
C ASP A 78 -3.86 9.04 -2.06
N PRO A 79 -2.81 9.47 -2.79
CA PRO A 79 -2.85 10.69 -3.62
C PRO A 79 -3.92 10.67 -4.72
N SER A 80 -4.40 9.50 -5.14
CA SER A 80 -5.47 9.36 -6.14
C SER A 80 -6.87 9.57 -5.55
N GLY A 81 -7.00 9.58 -4.22
CA GLY A 81 -8.27 9.64 -3.49
C GLY A 81 -8.87 8.26 -3.18
N SER A 82 -8.16 7.17 -3.46
CA SER A 82 -8.59 5.83 -3.06
C SER A 82 -8.46 5.68 -1.54
N MET A 83 -9.42 5.00 -0.90
CA MET A 83 -9.49 4.85 0.56
C MET A 83 -9.41 3.38 0.97
N ALA A 84 -8.46 3.05 1.82
CA ALA A 84 -8.35 1.74 2.47
C ALA A 84 -8.75 1.84 3.95
N VAL A 85 -9.64 0.95 4.39
CA VAL A 85 -10.08 0.86 5.79
C VAL A 85 -9.06 0.03 6.56
N LEU A 86 -8.34 0.67 7.47
CA LEU A 86 -7.28 0.06 8.27
C LEU A 86 -7.85 -0.67 9.50
N LEU A 87 -8.75 -0.01 10.21
CA LEU A 87 -9.47 -0.49 11.39
C LEU A 87 -10.94 -0.09 11.26
N ASN A 88 -11.85 -1.00 11.49
CA ASN A 88 -13.28 -0.69 11.60
C ASN A 88 -13.86 -1.43 12.81
N ARG A 89 -13.58 -0.86 14.01
CA ARG A 89 -14.05 -1.39 15.27
C ARG A 89 -13.72 -2.87 15.46
N PRO A 90 -12.41 -3.25 15.52
CA PRO A 90 -11.98 -4.65 15.57
C PRO A 90 -12.75 -5.49 16.58
N GLY A 91 -13.26 -6.63 16.12
CA GLY A 91 -14.05 -7.57 16.93
C GLY A 91 -15.53 -7.21 17.09
N MET A 92 -16.01 -6.11 16.49
CA MET A 92 -17.42 -5.74 16.58
C MET A 92 -18.29 -6.70 15.76
N GLY A 93 -19.39 -7.14 16.37
CA GLY A 93 -20.37 -8.03 15.78
C GLY A 93 -21.54 -8.22 16.73
N ALA A 94 -22.59 -8.94 16.31
CA ALA A 94 -23.79 -9.16 17.14
C ALA A 94 -23.46 -9.83 18.49
N ALA A 95 -22.48 -10.75 18.50
CA ALA A 95 -22.04 -11.43 19.72
C ALA A 95 -21.10 -10.59 20.59
N ASN A 96 -20.48 -9.55 20.01
CA ASN A 96 -19.53 -8.65 20.68
C ASN A 96 -19.81 -7.19 20.28
N PRO A 97 -20.87 -6.58 20.82
CA PRO A 97 -21.36 -5.29 20.34
C PRO A 97 -20.44 -4.10 20.62
N PHE A 98 -19.42 -4.27 21.43
CA PHE A 98 -18.43 -3.22 21.74
C PHE A 98 -17.08 -3.46 21.05
N GLY A 99 -16.88 -4.58 20.33
CA GLY A 99 -15.59 -4.97 19.81
C GLY A 99 -14.61 -5.44 20.90
N TYR A 100 -13.34 -5.52 20.57
CA TYR A 100 -12.31 -6.04 21.49
C TYR A 100 -11.86 -5.00 22.51
N SER A 101 -11.77 -5.43 23.77
CA SER A 101 -11.38 -4.58 24.91
C SER A 101 -9.86 -4.50 25.15
N ASP A 102 -9.04 -5.12 24.29
CA ASP A 102 -7.58 -4.98 24.39
C ASP A 102 -7.15 -3.51 24.17
N ALA A 103 -6.02 -3.13 24.77
CA ALA A 103 -5.57 -1.74 24.83
C ALA A 103 -4.40 -1.45 23.89
N GLY A 104 -4.70 -0.89 22.73
CA GLY A 104 -3.69 -0.34 21.80
C GLY A 104 -3.09 -1.35 20.83
N PHE A 105 -2.37 -0.78 19.89
CA PHE A 105 -1.74 -1.48 18.76
C PHE A 105 -0.26 -1.09 18.62
N ASN A 106 0.60 -2.05 18.38
CA ASN A 106 1.94 -1.87 17.82
C ASN A 106 2.11 -2.88 16.69
N ILE A 107 1.49 -2.61 15.56
CA ILE A 107 1.25 -3.56 14.47
C ILE A 107 1.73 -3.03 13.13
N THR A 108 1.88 -3.96 12.20
CA THR A 108 1.99 -3.68 10.76
C THR A 108 0.76 -4.22 10.04
N LEU A 109 0.12 -3.41 9.24
CA LEU A 109 -0.94 -3.82 8.32
C LEU A 109 -0.35 -4.02 6.93
N ASN A 110 -0.57 -5.21 6.34
CA ASN A 110 -0.08 -5.56 5.01
C ASN A 110 -0.91 -6.71 4.42
N ASP A 111 -1.62 -6.45 3.34
CA ASP A 111 -2.49 -7.45 2.70
C ASP A 111 -1.72 -8.46 1.83
N ALA A 112 -0.51 -8.11 1.37
CA ALA A 112 0.26 -8.95 0.44
C ALA A 112 0.87 -10.19 1.08
N VAL A 113 1.00 -10.24 2.41
CA VAL A 113 1.60 -11.39 3.14
C VAL A 113 0.60 -12.47 3.51
N GLY A 114 -0.68 -12.34 3.10
CA GLY A 114 -1.73 -13.31 3.43
C GLY A 114 -2.00 -13.39 4.94
N ALA A 115 -1.79 -12.30 5.67
CA ALA A 115 -2.05 -12.20 7.08
C ALA A 115 -3.57 -12.28 7.38
N ASN A 116 -3.91 -12.71 8.57
CA ASN A 116 -5.29 -12.72 9.03
C ASN A 116 -5.80 -11.28 9.23
N SER A 117 -7.11 -11.08 9.06
CA SER A 117 -7.73 -9.77 9.24
C SER A 117 -7.58 -9.27 10.67
N ILE A 118 -7.20 -7.99 10.80
CA ILE A 118 -7.14 -7.29 12.08
C ILE A 118 -8.51 -7.25 12.78
N HIS A 119 -9.61 -7.31 12.02
CA HIS A 119 -10.95 -7.30 12.60
C HIS A 119 -11.19 -8.48 13.55
N TYR A 120 -10.61 -9.65 13.24
CA TYR A 120 -10.83 -10.90 13.98
C TYR A 120 -9.55 -11.40 14.68
N TYR A 121 -8.61 -10.53 15.04
CA TYR A 121 -7.29 -10.93 15.53
C TYR A 121 -7.33 -11.87 16.74
N GLN A 122 -8.31 -11.77 17.64
CA GLN A 122 -8.41 -12.67 18.80
C GLN A 122 -8.61 -14.14 18.41
N ASN A 123 -9.11 -14.42 17.21
CA ASN A 123 -9.29 -15.78 16.72
C ASN A 123 -7.98 -16.48 16.28
N PHE A 124 -6.85 -15.74 16.23
CA PHE A 124 -5.59 -16.20 15.63
C PHE A 124 -4.40 -16.21 16.60
N SER A 125 -4.64 -16.49 17.87
CA SER A 125 -3.61 -16.55 18.92
C SER A 125 -2.73 -15.28 18.94
N PRO A 126 -3.30 -14.10 19.19
CA PRO A 126 -2.60 -12.84 19.15
C PRO A 126 -1.47 -12.76 20.17
N THR A 127 -0.44 -11.99 19.85
CA THR A 127 0.68 -11.69 20.74
C THR A 127 0.62 -10.24 21.19
N TYR A 128 1.05 -10.00 22.43
CA TYR A 128 1.02 -8.68 23.03
C TYR A 128 2.41 -8.31 23.60
N SER A 129 2.74 -7.02 23.52
CA SER A 129 3.94 -6.45 24.14
C SER A 129 3.59 -5.10 24.77
N GLY A 130 3.94 -4.90 26.04
CA GLY A 130 3.58 -3.67 26.76
C GLY A 130 2.06 -3.39 26.84
N GLY A 131 1.23 -4.42 26.73
CA GLY A 131 -0.24 -4.31 26.71
C GLY A 131 -0.84 -4.08 25.31
N GLN A 132 -0.05 -3.77 24.29
CA GLN A 132 -0.49 -3.55 22.93
C GLN A 132 -0.49 -4.85 22.11
N LEU A 133 -1.48 -5.02 21.22
CA LEU A 133 -1.45 -6.06 20.20
C LEU A 133 -0.23 -5.84 19.27
N THR A 134 0.47 -6.92 18.94
CA THR A 134 1.64 -6.89 18.04
C THR A 134 1.45 -7.79 16.82
N GLY A 135 2.39 -7.71 15.87
CA GLY A 135 2.44 -8.60 14.70
C GLY A 135 2.03 -7.92 13.40
N THR A 136 1.93 -8.76 12.35
CA THR A 136 1.50 -8.33 11.03
C THR A 136 0.12 -8.90 10.71
N TRP A 137 -0.78 -8.04 10.29
CA TRP A 137 -2.18 -8.33 10.03
C TRP A 137 -2.57 -7.78 8.66
N SER A 138 -3.60 -8.32 8.03
CA SER A 138 -4.24 -7.61 6.92
C SER A 138 -5.12 -6.48 7.45
N ALA A 139 -5.25 -5.41 6.66
CA ALA A 139 -6.18 -4.33 6.99
C ALA A 139 -7.60 -4.88 7.16
N ASP A 140 -8.42 -4.18 7.93
CA ASP A 140 -9.81 -4.56 8.19
C ASP A 140 -10.60 -4.69 6.88
N GLY A 141 -10.51 -3.67 6.04
CA GLY A 141 -11.12 -3.64 4.73
C GLY A 141 -12.65 -3.61 4.72
N ILE A 142 -13.32 -3.76 5.87
CA ILE A 142 -14.78 -3.69 5.98
C ILE A 142 -15.23 -2.24 5.82
N ASN A 143 -15.78 -1.93 4.63
CA ASN A 143 -16.20 -0.57 4.28
C ASN A 143 -17.68 -0.35 4.52
N ILE A 144 -18.10 -0.42 5.79
CA ILE A 144 -19.43 -0.02 6.26
C ILE A 144 -19.28 1.15 7.22
N ASP A 145 -20.39 1.88 7.46
CA ASP A 145 -20.41 2.95 8.43
C ASP A 145 -20.00 2.38 9.82
N PRO A 146 -18.93 2.90 10.45
CA PRO A 146 -18.46 2.41 11.74
C PRO A 146 -19.46 2.63 12.90
N GLN A 147 -20.49 3.44 12.68
CA GLN A 147 -21.61 3.66 13.62
C GLN A 147 -22.82 2.75 13.32
N SER A 148 -22.70 1.83 12.35
CA SER A 148 -23.73 0.82 12.08
C SER A 148 -23.98 -0.07 13.28
N SER A 149 -25.16 -0.71 13.31
CA SER A 149 -25.47 -1.70 14.36
C SER A 149 -24.45 -2.84 14.37
N PRO A 150 -24.10 -3.39 15.55
CA PRO A 150 -23.07 -4.43 15.65
C PRO A 150 -23.27 -5.62 14.71
N GLY A 151 -24.51 -6.10 14.57
CA GLY A 151 -24.81 -7.21 13.65
C GLY A 151 -24.54 -6.92 12.17
N SER A 152 -24.37 -5.65 11.77
CA SER A 152 -24.01 -5.28 10.39
C SER A 152 -22.57 -5.66 10.05
N PHE A 153 -21.72 -5.88 11.04
CA PHE A 153 -20.33 -6.31 10.85
C PHE A 153 -20.23 -7.82 10.60
N ASP A 154 -21.22 -8.60 11.03
CA ASP A 154 -21.23 -10.05 10.86
C ASP A 154 -21.33 -10.39 9.35
N GLY A 155 -20.30 -11.02 8.83
CA GLY A 155 -20.24 -11.40 7.42
C GLY A 155 -20.05 -10.26 6.43
N ALA A 156 -19.78 -9.03 6.88
CA ALA A 156 -19.42 -7.92 6.02
C ALA A 156 -18.13 -8.22 5.23
N ALA A 157 -18.14 -7.95 3.93
CA ALA A 157 -17.00 -8.23 3.06
C ALA A 157 -15.90 -7.20 3.23
N ALA A 158 -14.64 -7.65 3.31
CA ALA A 158 -13.46 -6.79 3.28
C ALA A 158 -13.13 -6.41 1.82
N LEU A 159 -13.62 -5.26 1.36
CA LEU A 159 -13.49 -4.79 -0.02
C LEU A 159 -12.56 -3.58 -0.18
N ALA A 160 -12.13 -2.99 0.93
CA ALA A 160 -11.37 -1.73 0.94
C ALA A 160 -10.03 -1.87 1.69
N GLY A 161 -9.26 -2.92 1.38
CA GLY A 161 -7.92 -3.14 1.96
C GLY A 161 -6.82 -2.34 1.26
N LEU A 162 -5.57 -2.48 1.73
CA LEU A 162 -4.39 -1.76 1.22
C LEU A 162 -4.05 -2.10 -0.24
N SER A 163 -4.46 -3.28 -0.72
CA SER A 163 -4.28 -3.70 -2.11
C SER A 163 -4.99 -2.80 -3.14
N LEU A 164 -5.95 -1.97 -2.70
CA LEU A 164 -6.59 -0.95 -3.56
C LEU A 164 -5.60 0.09 -4.11
N PHE A 165 -4.48 0.31 -3.45
CA PHE A 165 -3.46 1.26 -3.88
C PHE A 165 -2.53 0.72 -4.97
N ASN A 166 -2.55 -0.60 -5.22
CA ASN A 166 -1.66 -1.21 -6.20
C ASN A 166 -1.91 -0.65 -7.61
N GLY A 167 -0.82 -0.29 -8.29
CA GLY A 167 -0.87 0.30 -9.64
C GLY A 167 -1.01 1.82 -9.67
N SER A 168 -1.33 2.49 -8.54
CA SER A 168 -1.41 3.96 -8.49
C SER A 168 -0.04 4.61 -8.32
N ASP A 169 0.03 5.95 -8.51
CA ASP A 169 1.23 6.76 -8.23
C ASP A 169 1.31 7.00 -6.71
N ALA A 170 2.48 6.73 -6.14
CA ALA A 170 2.74 6.93 -4.72
C ALA A 170 3.06 8.39 -4.34
N ASN A 171 3.37 9.24 -5.33
CA ASN A 171 3.74 10.63 -5.08
C ASN A 171 2.52 11.51 -4.83
N GLY A 172 2.59 12.33 -3.80
CA GLY A 172 1.53 13.26 -3.43
C GLY A 172 1.14 13.16 -1.96
N ASN A 173 -0.06 13.60 -1.64
CA ASN A 173 -0.55 13.67 -0.27
C ASN A 173 -1.25 12.38 0.14
N TRP A 174 -0.73 11.73 1.16
CA TRP A 174 -1.36 10.62 1.88
C TRP A 174 -2.03 11.14 3.14
N THR A 175 -3.24 10.67 3.44
CA THR A 175 -3.97 11.09 4.64
C THR A 175 -4.33 9.88 5.47
N LEU A 176 -3.80 9.79 6.70
CA LEU A 176 -4.29 8.89 7.73
C LEU A 176 -5.36 9.60 8.54
N PHE A 177 -6.56 9.01 8.64
CA PHE A 177 -7.59 9.41 9.58
C PHE A 177 -7.74 8.35 10.67
N ILE A 178 -7.98 8.80 11.91
CA ILE A 178 -8.28 7.91 13.03
C ILE A 178 -9.27 8.57 13.99
N ALA A 179 -10.24 7.78 14.48
CA ALA A 179 -11.26 8.18 15.43
C ALA A 179 -11.44 7.11 16.52
N ASP A 180 -11.80 7.55 17.71
CA ASP A 180 -12.27 6.74 18.82
C ASP A 180 -13.77 7.00 19.00
N LEU A 181 -14.59 5.99 18.69
CA LEU A 181 -16.03 6.16 18.47
C LEU A 181 -16.88 5.95 19.72
N SER A 182 -16.30 5.37 20.79
CA SER A 182 -17.02 5.06 22.01
C SER A 182 -16.32 5.63 23.23
N ALA A 183 -17.09 6.05 24.23
CA ALA A 183 -16.55 6.54 25.48
C ALA A 183 -15.95 5.41 26.32
N GLY A 184 -14.88 5.68 27.05
CA GLY A 184 -14.40 4.77 28.08
C GLY A 184 -12.90 4.52 28.13
N GLY A 185 -12.10 5.15 27.32
CA GLY A 185 -10.66 5.01 27.37
C GLY A 185 -9.95 5.90 26.35
N GLN A 186 -8.94 6.61 26.80
CA GLN A 186 -8.21 7.54 25.97
C GLN A 186 -7.15 6.83 25.12
N SER A 187 -7.28 6.89 23.82
CA SER A 187 -6.31 6.40 22.86
C SER A 187 -5.33 7.51 22.45
N THR A 188 -4.04 7.15 22.23
CA THR A 188 -3.02 8.06 21.73
C THR A 188 -2.28 7.44 20.55
N LEU A 189 -2.28 8.09 19.38
CA LEU A 189 -1.42 7.73 18.27
C LEU A 189 -0.01 8.22 18.56
N VAL A 190 0.86 7.31 18.99
CA VAL A 190 2.28 7.60 19.26
C VAL A 190 3.04 7.82 17.97
N SER A 191 2.89 6.86 17.03
CA SER A 191 3.49 6.95 15.70
C SER A 191 2.69 6.16 14.68
N TRP A 192 2.88 6.53 13.41
CA TRP A 192 2.45 5.74 12.27
C TRP A 192 3.50 5.78 11.17
N GLY A 193 3.42 4.86 10.23
CA GLY A 193 4.37 4.84 9.12
C GLY A 193 3.79 4.21 7.88
N LEU A 194 4.42 4.55 6.76
CA LEU A 194 4.15 3.98 5.44
C LEU A 194 5.41 3.29 4.94
N GLN A 195 5.27 2.06 4.48
CA GLN A 195 6.25 1.42 3.62
C GLN A 195 5.61 1.19 2.26
N ILE A 196 6.19 1.78 1.23
CA ILE A 196 5.68 1.72 -0.14
C ILE A 196 6.71 1.03 -1.01
N VAL A 197 6.29 -0.06 -1.62
CA VAL A 197 7.07 -0.80 -2.61
C VAL A 197 6.60 -0.36 -3.99
N THR A 198 7.51 0.20 -4.80
CA THR A 198 7.21 0.54 -6.18
C THR A 198 7.90 -0.42 -7.15
N VAL A 199 7.22 -0.70 -8.26
CA VAL A 199 7.73 -1.57 -9.33
C VAL A 199 7.93 -0.69 -10.58
N PRO A 200 9.15 -0.19 -10.83
CA PRO A 200 9.41 0.59 -12.03
C PRO A 200 9.04 -0.22 -13.27
N GLU A 201 8.45 0.45 -14.25
CA GLU A 201 8.16 -0.20 -15.53
C GLU A 201 9.46 -0.73 -16.14
N PRO A 202 9.47 -1.96 -16.69
CA PRO A 202 10.59 -2.43 -17.49
C PRO A 202 10.89 -1.40 -18.55
N GLN A 203 12.16 -1.09 -18.80
CA GLN A 203 12.55 -0.12 -19.84
C GLN A 203 12.19 -0.64 -21.26
N SER A 204 10.93 -1.00 -21.45
CA SER A 204 10.36 -1.48 -22.71
C SER A 204 10.55 -0.47 -23.85
N TRP A 205 10.64 0.82 -23.51
CA TRP A 205 10.96 1.90 -24.44
C TRP A 205 12.34 1.75 -25.07
N LEU A 206 13.35 1.27 -24.31
CA LEU A 206 14.69 0.99 -24.86
C LEU A 206 14.66 -0.19 -25.84
N LEU A 207 13.88 -1.21 -25.54
CA LEU A 207 13.66 -2.36 -26.43
C LEU A 207 12.93 -1.93 -27.71
N LEU A 208 11.88 -1.11 -27.58
CA LEU A 208 11.14 -0.57 -28.71
C LEU A 208 12.04 0.34 -29.57
N ALA A 209 12.78 1.26 -28.96
CA ALA A 209 13.69 2.16 -29.65
C ALA A 209 14.81 1.39 -30.36
N SER A 210 15.38 0.35 -29.73
CA SER A 210 16.38 -0.51 -30.34
C SER A 210 15.82 -1.31 -31.52
N GLY A 211 14.59 -1.82 -31.40
CA GLY A 211 13.86 -2.52 -32.48
C GLY A 211 13.62 -1.61 -33.69
N ILE A 212 13.13 -0.39 -33.45
CA ILE A 212 12.93 0.62 -34.50
C ILE A 212 14.24 1.00 -35.15
N GLY A 213 15.32 1.18 -34.37
CA GLY A 213 16.65 1.46 -34.87
C GLY A 213 17.18 0.39 -35.82
N VAL A 214 17.01 -0.89 -35.47
CA VAL A 214 17.39 -2.02 -36.31
C VAL A 214 16.60 -2.04 -37.61
N LEU A 215 15.27 -1.81 -37.52
CA LEU A 215 14.42 -1.77 -38.72
C LEU A 215 14.78 -0.61 -39.65
N ALA A 216 15.12 0.56 -39.12
CA ALA A 216 15.56 1.71 -39.89
C ALA A 216 16.88 1.42 -40.63
N VAL A 217 17.86 0.80 -39.97
CA VAL A 217 19.14 0.41 -40.60
C VAL A 217 18.92 -0.64 -41.70
N LEU A 218 18.04 -1.62 -41.47
CA LEU A 218 17.72 -2.64 -42.47
C LEU A 218 16.99 -2.07 -43.70
N SER A 219 16.08 -1.12 -43.51
CA SER A 219 15.34 -0.45 -44.57
C SER A 219 16.28 0.42 -45.44
N HIS A 220 17.17 1.20 -44.82
CA HIS A 220 18.19 1.99 -45.54
C HIS A 220 19.11 1.13 -46.41
N ARG A 221 19.52 -0.04 -45.95
CA ARG A 221 20.34 -0.97 -46.70
C ARG A 221 19.61 -1.56 -47.91
N ARG A 222 18.30 -1.78 -47.86
CA ARG A 222 17.49 -2.26 -48.98
C ARG A 222 17.35 -1.20 -50.07
N VAL A 223 17.12 0.06 -49.69
CA VAL A 223 17.00 1.18 -50.65
C VAL A 223 18.31 1.43 -51.39
N ALA A 224 19.43 1.44 -50.67
CA ALA A 224 20.78 1.62 -51.28
C ALA A 224 21.14 0.51 -52.27
N LYS A 225 20.64 -0.71 -52.07
CA LYS A 225 20.92 -1.85 -52.98
C LYS A 225 20.06 -1.84 -54.25
N ASN A 226 18.87 -1.23 -54.21
CA ASN A 226 17.97 -1.12 -55.36
C ASN A 226 18.25 0.10 -56.24
N GLY A 227 18.99 1.10 -55.75
CA GLY A 227 19.37 2.29 -56.51
C GLY A 227 20.66 2.11 -57.37
N GLN A 228 21.28 0.94 -57.39
CA GLN A 228 22.47 0.59 -58.18
C GLN A 228 22.18 -0.38 -59.34
N LYS A 229 20.93 -0.52 -59.75
CA LYS A 229 20.56 -1.29 -60.97
C LYS A 229 20.12 -0.34 -62.08
#